data_567ab8aa9c2a1fbea159ee37d247ea59
#
_entry.id   567ab8aa9c2a1fbea159ee37d247ea59
#
_cell.length_a   1.000
_cell.length_b   1.000
_cell.length_c   1.000
_cell.angle_alpha   90.00
_cell.angle_beta   90.00
_cell.angle_gamma   90.00
#
_symmetry.space_group_name_H-M   'P 1'
#
loop_
_entity.id
_entity.type
_entity.pdbx_description
1 polymer ?
#
loop_
_entity_poly.entity_id
_entity_poly.type
_entity_poly.pdbx_seq_one_letter_code
_entity_poly.pdbx_strand_id
1 'polypeptide(L)'
;NAGGMGMVAIGVGGADAVDVMAGMPFNTKIPKLIGIKLTGSLSGWTSPKDIILKVAEILTVKGGTNAIVEYFGEGTESISTTGKATITNMGAEIGATCSIFPFDSKGEEYLIATGRSDIAKLAKNNMHLLTADQDVIEDPKSYFDQVIEINLDSLVPHIVGPHTPDLARPITKLKDDAEKNDYPVEISNALIG
;
A
#
# COMPACT_ATOMS: atom_id res chain seq x y z
N ASN A 1 -1.62 3.36 8.67
CA ASN A 1 -2.19 4.25 7.64
C ASN A 1 -1.39 5.55 7.45
N ALA A 2 -0.55 5.95 8.42
CA ALA A 2 0.24 7.18 8.35
C ALA A 2 1.25 7.17 7.18
N GLY A 3 1.67 6.01 6.73
CA GLY A 3 2.48 5.85 5.53
C GLY A 3 1.86 6.41 4.25
N GLY A 4 0.53 6.55 4.19
CA GLY A 4 -0.17 7.21 3.08
C GLY A 4 0.10 8.72 2.95
N MET A 5 0.79 9.31 3.92
CA MET A 5 1.17 10.73 3.96
C MET A 5 2.69 10.93 4.12
N GLY A 6 3.52 10.04 3.63
CA GLY A 6 4.97 10.19 3.63
C GLY A 6 5.66 9.92 4.97
N MET A 7 5.02 9.17 5.88
CA MET A 7 5.59 8.87 7.19
C MET A 7 5.92 7.39 7.32
N VAL A 8 7.10 7.05 7.82
CA VAL A 8 7.41 5.69 8.23
C VAL A 8 6.60 5.37 9.48
N ALA A 9 5.63 4.47 9.33
CA ALA A 9 4.69 4.09 10.38
C ALA A 9 4.72 2.57 10.55
N ILE A 10 5.10 2.10 11.72
CA ILE A 10 5.22 0.68 12.06
C ILE A 10 4.08 0.31 12.97
N GLY A 11 3.28 -0.69 12.55
CA GLY A 11 2.26 -1.29 13.42
C GLY A 11 2.91 -2.19 14.47
N VAL A 12 2.59 -1.97 15.74
CA VAL A 12 3.14 -2.77 16.84
C VAL A 12 2.02 -3.39 17.68
N GLY A 13 2.33 -4.51 18.32
CA GLY A 13 1.42 -5.12 19.30
C GLY A 13 1.34 -4.33 20.60
N GLY A 14 0.34 -4.66 21.43
CA GLY A 14 0.14 -3.96 22.71
C GLY A 14 1.34 -4.05 23.65
N ALA A 15 2.03 -5.18 23.70
CA ALA A 15 3.25 -5.35 24.52
C ALA A 15 4.37 -4.40 24.09
N ASP A 16 4.67 -4.36 22.79
CA ASP A 16 5.69 -3.45 22.25
C ASP A 16 5.31 -1.98 22.50
N ALA A 17 4.02 -1.64 22.37
CA ALA A 17 3.53 -0.30 22.66
C ALA A 17 3.77 0.10 24.12
N VAL A 18 3.54 -0.80 25.08
CA VAL A 18 3.80 -0.56 26.51
C VAL A 18 5.30 -0.33 26.75
N ASP A 19 6.17 -1.12 26.16
CA ASP A 19 7.61 -0.96 26.28
C ASP A 19 8.09 0.41 25.76
N VAL A 20 7.61 0.82 24.59
CA VAL A 20 7.91 2.13 24.01
C VAL A 20 7.37 3.27 24.88
N MET A 21 6.16 3.15 25.43
CA MET A 21 5.57 4.13 26.35
C MET A 21 6.36 4.22 27.66
N ALA A 22 6.97 3.12 28.10
CA ALA A 22 7.88 3.09 29.25
C ALA A 22 9.29 3.62 28.96
N GLY A 23 9.55 4.07 27.74
CA GLY A 23 10.84 4.62 27.32
C GLY A 23 11.87 3.56 26.92
N MET A 24 11.47 2.32 26.74
CA MET A 24 12.35 1.26 26.24
C MET A 24 12.56 1.41 24.72
N PRO A 25 13.76 1.10 24.20
CA PRO A 25 14.02 1.18 22.77
C PRO A 25 13.24 0.09 22.00
N PHE A 26 12.62 0.49 20.90
CA PHE A 26 12.02 -0.45 19.96
C PHE A 26 13.10 -0.99 19.01
N ASN A 27 13.47 -2.25 19.20
CA ASN A 27 14.47 -2.92 18.36
C ASN A 27 13.79 -3.57 17.15
N THR A 28 14.23 -3.20 15.96
CA THR A 28 13.77 -3.83 14.71
C THR A 28 14.97 -4.31 13.91
N LYS A 29 14.79 -5.38 13.13
CA LYS A 29 15.80 -5.80 12.15
C LYS A 29 15.83 -4.76 11.02
N ILE A 30 17.00 -4.58 10.40
CA ILE A 30 17.10 -3.78 9.17
C ILE A 30 16.18 -4.41 8.12
N PRO A 31 15.14 -3.69 7.68
CA PRO A 31 14.19 -4.22 6.72
C PRO A 31 14.77 -4.27 5.31
N LYS A 32 14.24 -5.16 4.48
CA LYS A 32 14.40 -5.08 3.03
C LYS A 32 13.58 -3.91 2.48
N LEU A 33 13.97 -3.41 1.32
CA LEU A 33 13.25 -2.37 0.62
C LEU A 33 12.57 -2.95 -0.63
N ILE A 34 11.25 -2.84 -0.72
CA ILE A 34 10.46 -3.25 -1.88
C ILE A 34 9.87 -2.01 -2.50
N GLY A 35 10.25 -1.70 -3.74
CA GLY A 35 9.70 -0.60 -4.50
C GLY A 35 8.50 -1.04 -5.35
N ILE A 36 7.36 -0.36 -5.19
CA ILE A 36 6.18 -0.55 -6.05
C ILE A 36 6.04 0.68 -6.94
N LYS A 37 6.44 0.54 -8.19
CA LYS A 37 6.30 1.60 -9.20
C LYS A 37 4.89 1.59 -9.76
N LEU A 38 4.17 2.69 -9.58
CA LEU A 38 2.84 2.90 -10.12
C LEU A 38 2.91 3.84 -11.33
N THR A 39 2.34 3.40 -12.46
CA THR A 39 2.23 4.21 -13.68
C THR A 39 0.78 4.34 -14.11
N GLY A 40 0.46 5.34 -14.93
CA GLY A 40 -0.90 5.58 -15.38
C GLY A 40 -1.84 6.06 -14.27
N SER A 41 -3.14 5.81 -14.43
CA SER A 41 -4.18 6.26 -13.50
C SER A 41 -5.31 5.25 -13.35
N LEU A 42 -5.94 5.24 -12.16
CA LEU A 42 -7.13 4.41 -11.92
C LEU A 42 -8.30 4.88 -12.78
N SER A 43 -9.06 3.95 -13.35
CA SER A 43 -10.19 4.24 -14.18
C SER A 43 -11.37 3.28 -13.96
N GLY A 44 -12.56 3.69 -14.40
CA GLY A 44 -13.77 2.86 -14.31
C GLY A 44 -14.16 2.51 -12.88
N TRP A 45 -14.31 1.23 -12.60
CA TRP A 45 -14.67 0.69 -11.28
C TRP A 45 -13.45 0.24 -10.45
N THR A 46 -12.24 0.46 -10.96
CA THR A 46 -11.00 0.11 -10.24
C THR A 46 -10.77 1.07 -9.08
N SER A 47 -10.53 0.53 -7.92
CA SER A 47 -10.33 1.28 -6.67
C SER A 47 -8.89 1.21 -6.19
N PRO A 48 -8.46 2.08 -5.27
CA PRO A 48 -7.16 1.95 -4.62
C PRO A 48 -6.93 0.58 -3.96
N LYS A 49 -8.00 -0.06 -3.48
CA LYS A 49 -7.91 -1.41 -2.91
C LYS A 49 -7.43 -2.45 -3.92
N ASP A 50 -7.78 -2.31 -5.19
CA ASP A 50 -7.34 -3.25 -6.23
C ASP A 50 -5.81 -3.22 -6.42
N ILE A 51 -5.16 -2.10 -6.13
CA ILE A 51 -3.69 -2.00 -6.14
C ILE A 51 -3.09 -2.93 -5.09
N ILE A 52 -3.51 -2.83 -3.85
CA ILE A 52 -2.96 -3.68 -2.79
C ILE A 52 -3.36 -5.15 -2.95
N LEU A 53 -4.53 -5.44 -3.52
CA LEU A 53 -4.90 -6.81 -3.88
C LEU A 53 -3.95 -7.36 -4.95
N LYS A 54 -3.59 -6.55 -5.95
CA LYS A 54 -2.58 -6.93 -6.95
C LYS A 54 -1.20 -7.12 -6.35
N VAL A 55 -0.80 -6.28 -5.41
CA VAL A 55 0.46 -6.46 -4.67
C VAL A 55 0.44 -7.75 -3.86
N ALA A 56 -0.68 -8.06 -3.18
CA ALA A 56 -0.84 -9.30 -2.43
C ALA A 56 -0.80 -10.55 -3.33
N GLU A 57 -1.38 -10.48 -4.53
CA GLU A 57 -1.26 -11.54 -5.54
C GLU A 57 0.21 -11.84 -5.90
N ILE A 58 1.04 -10.78 -6.02
CA ILE A 58 2.44 -10.91 -6.42
C ILE A 58 3.34 -11.32 -5.26
N LEU A 59 3.21 -10.66 -4.10
CA LEU A 59 4.07 -10.87 -2.93
C LEU A 59 3.64 -12.02 -2.04
N THR A 60 2.38 -12.42 -2.10
CA THR A 60 1.72 -13.32 -1.14
C THR A 60 1.69 -12.75 0.28
N VAL A 61 1.10 -13.48 1.23
CA VAL A 61 0.99 -13.07 2.65
C VAL A 61 2.32 -13.01 3.40
N LYS A 62 3.41 -13.44 2.79
CA LYS A 62 4.74 -13.50 3.42
C LYS A 62 5.82 -12.71 2.68
N GLY A 63 5.53 -12.25 1.46
CA GLY A 63 6.53 -11.60 0.61
C GLY A 63 7.04 -10.27 1.15
N GLY A 64 6.21 -9.54 1.91
CA GLY A 64 6.59 -8.31 2.59
C GLY A 64 7.23 -8.49 3.97
N THR A 65 7.44 -9.73 4.43
CA THR A 65 7.97 -9.99 5.77
C THR A 65 9.34 -9.33 5.97
N ASN A 66 9.45 -8.52 7.03
CA ASN A 66 10.63 -7.73 7.33
C ASN A 66 11.04 -6.79 6.19
N ALA A 67 10.06 -6.20 5.51
CA ALA A 67 10.29 -5.23 4.45
C ALA A 67 9.54 -3.93 4.71
N ILE A 68 10.09 -2.83 4.17
CA ILE A 68 9.37 -1.58 3.93
C ILE A 68 8.98 -1.59 2.47
N VAL A 69 7.69 -1.37 2.22
CA VAL A 69 7.13 -1.28 0.88
C VAL A 69 6.93 0.19 0.54
N GLU A 70 7.68 0.69 -0.42
CA GLU A 70 7.60 2.07 -0.88
C GLU A 70 6.91 2.15 -2.23
N TYR A 71 5.85 2.96 -2.30
CA TYR A 71 5.11 3.24 -3.53
C TYR A 71 5.64 4.53 -4.15
N PHE A 72 5.95 4.50 -5.43
CA PHE A 72 6.49 5.65 -6.16
C PHE A 72 6.01 5.66 -7.62
N GLY A 73 6.38 6.70 -8.37
CA GLY A 73 5.98 6.91 -9.76
C GLY A 73 4.72 7.77 -9.91
N GLU A 74 4.46 8.21 -11.13
CA GLU A 74 3.38 9.16 -11.46
C GLU A 74 1.98 8.67 -11.10
N GLY A 75 1.76 7.35 -11.12
CA GLY A 75 0.46 6.76 -10.75
C GLY A 75 0.04 7.07 -9.32
N THR A 76 0.99 7.37 -8.41
CA THR A 76 0.69 7.72 -7.02
C THR A 76 -0.13 9.00 -6.90
N GLU A 77 0.01 9.94 -7.84
CA GLU A 77 -0.67 11.22 -7.86
C GLU A 77 -2.18 11.09 -8.17
N SER A 78 -2.57 10.00 -8.82
CA SER A 78 -3.98 9.72 -9.13
C SER A 78 -4.77 9.23 -7.92
N ILE A 79 -4.10 8.80 -6.85
CA ILE A 79 -4.69 8.14 -5.69
C ILE A 79 -4.97 9.16 -4.59
N SER A 80 -6.20 9.17 -4.05
CA SER A 80 -6.55 10.02 -2.92
C SER A 80 -5.78 9.63 -1.64
N THR A 81 -5.64 10.54 -0.70
CA THR A 81 -5.00 10.26 0.60
C THR A 81 -5.66 9.10 1.34
N THR A 82 -6.99 9.02 1.33
CA THR A 82 -7.72 7.90 1.91
C THR A 82 -7.48 6.59 1.15
N GLY A 83 -7.32 6.66 -0.17
CA GLY A 83 -6.92 5.51 -0.98
C GLY A 83 -5.51 5.02 -0.66
N LYS A 84 -4.53 5.93 -0.53
CA LYS A 84 -3.18 5.60 -0.05
C LYS A 84 -3.21 4.98 1.35
N ALA A 85 -4.07 5.50 2.25
CA ALA A 85 -4.26 4.94 3.58
C ALA A 85 -4.86 3.52 3.54
N THR A 86 -5.77 3.22 2.62
CA THR A 86 -6.29 1.86 2.40
C THR A 86 -5.18 0.91 1.99
N ILE A 87 -4.33 1.32 1.04
CA ILE A 87 -3.22 0.49 0.56
C ILE A 87 -2.21 0.23 1.70
N THR A 88 -1.80 1.27 2.41
CA THR A 88 -0.83 1.13 3.50
C THR A 88 -1.39 0.36 4.70
N ASN A 89 -2.69 0.43 4.95
CA ASN A 89 -3.37 -0.37 5.97
C ASN A 89 -3.25 -1.86 5.69
N MET A 90 -3.44 -2.27 4.45
CA MET A 90 -3.34 -3.67 4.02
C MET A 90 -1.89 -4.15 3.83
N GLY A 91 -0.89 -3.33 4.11
CA GLY A 91 0.50 -3.78 4.18
C GLY A 91 0.74 -4.88 5.22
N ALA A 92 -0.09 -4.92 6.27
CA ALA A 92 -0.05 -5.98 7.29
C ALA A 92 -0.38 -7.36 6.71
N GLU A 93 -1.31 -7.46 5.77
CA GLU A 93 -1.74 -8.71 5.14
C GLU A 93 -0.65 -9.35 4.27
N ILE A 94 0.29 -8.56 3.76
CA ILE A 94 1.48 -9.07 3.05
C ILE A 94 2.69 -9.22 3.96
N GLY A 95 2.55 -8.94 5.26
CA GLY A 95 3.61 -9.05 6.27
C GLY A 95 4.57 -7.87 6.30
N ALA A 96 4.29 -6.76 5.63
CA ALA A 96 5.16 -5.60 5.59
C ALA A 96 5.30 -4.94 6.98
N THR A 97 6.52 -4.56 7.33
CA THR A 97 6.81 -3.77 8.54
C THR A 97 6.23 -2.37 8.44
N CYS A 98 6.33 -1.77 7.26
CA CYS A 98 5.80 -0.45 6.94
C CYS A 98 5.44 -0.41 5.45
N SER A 99 4.45 0.40 5.11
CA SER A 99 4.16 0.79 3.72
C SER A 99 4.12 2.31 3.65
N ILE A 100 4.71 2.92 2.61
CA ILE A 100 4.87 4.36 2.51
C ILE A 100 4.56 4.86 1.09
N PHE A 101 3.87 5.99 1.02
CA PHE A 101 3.65 6.78 -0.19
C PHE A 101 4.33 8.14 -0.07
N PRO A 102 4.69 8.80 -1.17
CA PRO A 102 5.10 10.19 -1.13
C PRO A 102 3.95 11.09 -0.67
N PHE A 103 4.29 12.16 0.06
CA PHE A 103 3.36 13.25 0.34
C PHE A 103 3.18 14.10 -0.92
N ASP A 104 1.94 14.50 -1.22
CA ASP A 104 1.59 15.29 -2.39
C ASP A 104 0.47 16.30 -2.11
N SER A 105 -0.04 16.94 -3.16
CA SER A 105 -1.13 17.92 -3.07
C SER A 105 -2.40 17.33 -2.45
N LYS A 106 -2.71 16.05 -2.68
CA LYS A 106 -3.88 15.39 -2.07
C LYS A 106 -3.71 15.19 -0.57
N GLY A 107 -2.47 14.97 -0.12
CA GLY A 107 -2.10 14.98 1.30
C GLY A 107 -2.33 16.35 1.93
N GLU A 108 -1.92 17.42 1.26
CA GLU A 108 -2.17 18.80 1.68
C GLU A 108 -3.67 19.08 1.79
N GLU A 109 -4.45 18.80 0.74
CA GLU A 109 -5.90 18.97 0.72
C GLU A 109 -6.59 18.21 1.87
N TYR A 110 -6.20 16.97 2.11
CA TYR A 110 -6.74 16.15 3.19
C TYR A 110 -6.45 16.75 4.57
N LEU A 111 -5.24 17.24 4.81
CA LEU A 111 -4.88 17.89 6.06
C LEU A 111 -5.70 19.16 6.29
N ILE A 112 -5.90 19.98 5.26
CA ILE A 112 -6.73 21.17 5.32
C ILE A 112 -8.18 20.80 5.62
N ALA A 113 -8.76 19.87 4.87
CA ALA A 113 -10.14 19.42 5.02
C ALA A 113 -10.44 18.81 6.40
N THR A 114 -9.42 18.30 7.08
CA THR A 114 -9.51 17.72 8.43
C THR A 114 -9.08 18.67 9.55
N GLY A 115 -8.99 20.00 9.27
CA GLY A 115 -8.72 21.03 10.26
C GLY A 115 -7.26 21.13 10.70
N ARG A 116 -6.32 20.63 9.90
CA ARG A 116 -4.87 20.60 10.20
C ARG A 116 -4.06 21.48 9.24
N SER A 117 -4.55 22.70 8.98
CA SER A 117 -3.95 23.63 8.01
C SER A 117 -2.51 24.02 8.34
N ASP A 118 -2.15 24.14 9.62
CA ASP A 118 -0.78 24.46 10.03
C ASP A 118 0.18 23.30 9.68
N ILE A 119 -0.26 22.06 9.89
CA ILE A 119 0.51 20.88 9.51
C ILE A 119 0.60 20.76 7.98
N ALA A 120 -0.48 21.05 7.25
CA ALA A 120 -0.47 21.10 5.79
C ALA A 120 0.58 22.08 5.26
N LYS A 121 0.63 23.29 5.83
CA LYS A 121 1.63 24.29 5.47
C LYS A 121 3.06 23.86 5.79
N LEU A 122 3.27 23.23 6.95
CA LEU A 122 4.58 22.68 7.33
C LEU A 122 5.03 21.59 6.37
N ALA A 123 4.15 20.64 6.07
CA ALA A 123 4.43 19.55 5.13
C ALA A 123 4.72 20.08 3.72
N LYS A 124 3.92 21.03 3.23
CA LYS A 124 4.14 21.67 1.93
C LYS A 124 5.51 22.35 1.83
N ASN A 125 5.92 23.09 2.86
CA ASN A 125 7.22 23.77 2.89
C ASN A 125 8.41 22.80 2.89
N ASN A 126 8.19 21.55 3.29
CA ASN A 126 9.19 20.49 3.36
C ASN A 126 8.88 19.32 2.41
N MET A 127 8.06 19.55 1.39
CA MET A 127 7.62 18.48 0.47
C MET A 127 8.78 17.72 -0.16
N HIS A 128 9.88 18.41 -0.48
CA HIS A 128 11.09 17.80 -1.04
C HIS A 128 11.74 16.73 -0.13
N LEU A 129 11.43 16.71 1.16
CA LEU A 129 11.87 15.67 2.11
C LEU A 129 10.85 14.55 2.26
N LEU A 130 9.66 14.68 1.68
CA LEU A 130 8.53 13.77 1.84
C LEU A 130 8.13 13.09 0.52
N THR A 131 8.93 13.26 -0.52
CA THR A 131 8.78 12.62 -1.82
C THR A 131 9.90 11.62 -2.05
N ALA A 132 9.71 10.73 -3.02
CA ALA A 132 10.79 9.84 -3.44
C ALA A 132 11.95 10.65 -4.04
N ASP A 133 13.18 10.24 -3.73
CA ASP A 133 14.38 10.86 -4.27
C ASP A 133 14.47 10.64 -5.79
N GLN A 134 14.97 11.65 -6.51
CA GLN A 134 15.05 11.59 -7.98
C GLN A 134 15.90 10.42 -8.47
N ASP A 135 17.02 10.17 -7.82
CA ASP A 135 17.93 9.06 -8.14
C ASP A 135 17.24 7.69 -8.01
N VAL A 136 16.35 7.55 -7.02
CA VAL A 136 15.55 6.33 -6.81
C VAL A 136 14.52 6.15 -7.92
N ILE A 137 13.92 7.24 -8.40
CA ILE A 137 12.95 7.21 -9.50
C ILE A 137 13.65 6.80 -10.81
N GLU A 138 14.86 7.31 -11.06
CA GLU A 138 15.64 7.06 -12.27
C GLU A 138 16.24 5.65 -12.31
N ASP A 139 16.77 5.16 -11.19
CA ASP A 139 17.36 3.82 -11.10
C ASP A 139 16.89 3.06 -9.84
N PRO A 140 15.61 2.68 -9.76
CA PRO A 140 15.05 2.03 -8.58
C PRO A 140 15.74 0.70 -8.22
N LYS A 141 16.31 0.01 -9.21
CA LYS A 141 16.97 -1.30 -8.98
C LYS A 141 18.26 -1.19 -8.17
N SER A 142 18.89 -0.02 -8.13
CA SER A 142 20.08 0.21 -7.31
C SER A 142 19.76 0.48 -5.84
N TYR A 143 18.48 0.77 -5.51
CA TYR A 143 18.06 1.16 -4.16
C TYR A 143 17.13 0.15 -3.50
N PHE A 144 16.34 -0.58 -4.28
CA PHE A 144 15.40 -1.58 -3.77
C PHE A 144 15.93 -3.00 -3.97
N ASP A 145 15.71 -3.86 -2.97
CA ASP A 145 15.97 -5.31 -3.09
C ASP A 145 15.05 -5.97 -4.12
N GLN A 146 13.86 -5.41 -4.31
CA GLN A 146 12.88 -5.85 -5.31
C GLN A 146 12.09 -4.66 -5.83
N VAL A 147 11.85 -4.63 -7.15
CA VAL A 147 10.97 -3.65 -7.79
C VAL A 147 9.82 -4.36 -8.49
N ILE A 148 8.61 -3.90 -8.24
CA ILE A 148 7.37 -4.37 -8.87
C ILE A 148 6.75 -3.19 -9.61
N GLU A 149 6.40 -3.36 -10.88
CA GLU A 149 5.72 -2.34 -11.66
C GLU A 149 4.25 -2.70 -11.85
N ILE A 150 3.35 -1.75 -11.59
CA ILE A 150 1.91 -1.90 -11.80
C ILE A 150 1.43 -0.73 -12.64
N ASN A 151 0.91 -1.03 -13.83
CA ASN A 151 0.26 -0.06 -14.69
C ASN A 151 -1.23 0.03 -14.30
N LEU A 152 -1.64 1.18 -13.75
CA LEU A 152 -2.99 1.44 -13.28
C LEU A 152 -4.02 1.52 -14.42
N ASP A 153 -3.60 1.91 -15.63
CA ASP A 153 -4.50 1.96 -16.79
C ASP A 153 -5.00 0.56 -17.19
N SER A 154 -4.21 -0.47 -16.92
CA SER A 154 -4.54 -1.87 -17.21
C SER A 154 -5.09 -2.64 -16.00
N LEU A 155 -5.07 -2.04 -14.82
CA LEU A 155 -5.58 -2.66 -13.61
C LEU A 155 -7.11 -2.71 -13.66
N VAL A 156 -7.64 -3.87 -13.33
CA VAL A 156 -9.10 -4.12 -13.30
C VAL A 156 -9.54 -4.48 -11.88
N PRO A 157 -10.83 -4.38 -11.54
CA PRO A 157 -11.32 -4.80 -10.24
C PRO A 157 -10.92 -6.24 -9.89
N HIS A 158 -10.44 -6.44 -8.66
CA HIS A 158 -9.98 -7.72 -8.13
C HIS A 158 -10.93 -8.26 -7.06
N ILE A 159 -10.93 -9.56 -6.92
CA ILE A 159 -11.62 -10.27 -5.85
C ILE A 159 -10.64 -11.21 -5.14
N VAL A 160 -10.86 -11.40 -3.85
CA VAL A 160 -10.00 -12.23 -2.99
C VAL A 160 -10.77 -13.43 -2.49
N GLY A 161 -10.04 -14.51 -2.30
CA GLY A 161 -10.56 -15.74 -1.70
C GLY A 161 -10.81 -16.86 -2.73
N PRO A 162 -11.25 -18.02 -2.24
CA PRO A 162 -11.53 -18.34 -0.84
C PRO A 162 -10.26 -18.51 0.01
N HIS A 163 -10.42 -18.43 1.33
CA HIS A 163 -9.49 -18.87 2.39
C HIS A 163 -8.28 -17.96 2.69
N THR A 164 -7.71 -17.24 1.73
CA THR A 164 -6.51 -16.44 1.95
C THR A 164 -6.55 -15.09 1.23
N PRO A 165 -6.02 -14.01 1.81
CA PRO A 165 -6.07 -12.67 1.22
C PRO A 165 -5.15 -12.49 0.00
N ASP A 166 -4.20 -13.35 -0.22
CA ASP A 166 -3.29 -13.33 -1.38
C ASP A 166 -3.81 -14.11 -2.59
N LEU A 167 -4.92 -14.84 -2.44
CA LEU A 167 -5.62 -15.44 -3.56
C LEU A 167 -6.49 -14.37 -4.27
N ALA A 168 -5.82 -13.31 -4.69
CA ALA A 168 -6.42 -12.22 -5.44
C ALA A 168 -6.37 -12.50 -6.94
N ARG A 169 -7.41 -12.07 -7.66
CA ARG A 169 -7.49 -12.21 -9.13
C ARG A 169 -8.46 -11.19 -9.70
N PRO A 170 -8.34 -10.87 -11.00
CA PRO A 170 -9.38 -10.11 -11.69
C PRO A 170 -10.77 -10.75 -11.52
N ILE A 171 -11.78 -9.95 -11.22
CA ILE A 171 -13.15 -10.45 -10.99
C ILE A 171 -13.68 -11.24 -12.19
N THR A 172 -13.23 -10.90 -13.40
CA THR A 172 -13.57 -11.61 -14.65
C THR A 172 -13.07 -13.06 -14.69
N LYS A 173 -12.10 -13.42 -13.85
CA LYS A 173 -11.54 -14.78 -13.77
C LYS A 173 -12.20 -15.65 -12.70
N LEU A 174 -13.07 -15.07 -11.87
CA LEU A 174 -13.64 -15.77 -10.72
C LEU A 174 -14.39 -17.04 -11.11
N LYS A 175 -15.21 -16.99 -12.17
CA LYS A 175 -15.99 -18.14 -12.62
C LYS A 175 -15.10 -19.31 -13.07
N ASP A 176 -14.14 -19.01 -13.94
CA ASP A 176 -13.21 -20.01 -14.48
C ASP A 176 -12.39 -20.66 -13.35
N ASP A 177 -11.96 -19.85 -12.38
CA ASP A 177 -11.20 -20.34 -11.23
C ASP A 177 -12.06 -21.18 -10.27
N ALA A 178 -13.32 -20.81 -10.07
CA ALA A 178 -14.25 -21.57 -9.25
C ALA A 178 -14.50 -22.96 -9.86
N GLU A 179 -14.77 -23.02 -11.16
CA GLU A 179 -14.97 -24.28 -11.87
C GLU A 179 -13.71 -25.16 -11.87
N LYS A 180 -12.53 -24.55 -12.08
CA LYS A 180 -11.24 -25.27 -12.14
C LYS A 180 -10.81 -25.88 -10.80
N ASN A 181 -11.10 -25.17 -9.69
CA ASN A 181 -10.64 -25.54 -8.35
C ASN A 181 -11.75 -26.13 -7.47
N ASP A 182 -12.94 -26.38 -8.03
CA ASP A 182 -14.11 -26.91 -7.32
C ASP A 182 -14.50 -26.03 -6.10
N TYR A 183 -14.44 -24.70 -6.29
CA TYR A 183 -14.87 -23.75 -5.27
C TYR A 183 -16.40 -23.61 -5.30
N PRO A 184 -17.03 -23.30 -4.15
CA PRO A 184 -18.47 -23.05 -4.11
C PRO A 184 -18.87 -21.96 -5.09
N VAL A 185 -19.86 -22.22 -5.94
CA VAL A 185 -20.39 -21.25 -6.91
C VAL A 185 -21.41 -20.31 -6.24
N GLU A 186 -22.13 -20.83 -5.24
CA GLU A 186 -23.06 -20.01 -4.46
C GLU A 186 -22.30 -19.23 -3.38
N ILE A 187 -22.46 -17.91 -3.41
CA ILE A 187 -21.87 -17.01 -2.42
C ILE A 187 -22.83 -16.90 -1.25
N SER A 188 -22.42 -17.37 -0.07
CA SER A 188 -23.19 -17.24 1.17
C SER A 188 -22.91 -15.93 1.91
N ASN A 189 -21.70 -15.42 1.80
CA ASN A 189 -21.28 -14.17 2.44
C ASN A 189 -20.35 -13.40 1.51
N ALA A 190 -20.53 -12.10 1.43
CA ALA A 190 -19.65 -11.19 0.69
C ALA A 190 -19.33 -9.96 1.54
N LEU A 191 -18.09 -9.50 1.52
CA LEU A 191 -17.65 -8.25 2.10
C LEU A 191 -17.16 -7.32 0.99
N ILE A 192 -17.69 -6.12 0.96
CA ILE A 192 -17.22 -5.04 0.12
C ILE A 192 -16.54 -4.03 1.02
N GLY A 193 -15.25 -3.77 0.79
CA GLY A 193 -14.43 -2.89 1.60
C GLY A 193 -13.75 -1.80 0.82
#